data_1313c805ae95b26e822b7295db2dddc3
#
_entry.id   1313c805ae95b26e822b7295db2dddc3
#
_cell.length_a   1.000
_cell.length_b   1.000
_cell.length_c   1.000
_cell.angle_alpha   90.00
_cell.angle_beta   90.00
_cell.angle_gamma   90.00
#
_symmetry.space_group_name_H-M   'P 1'
#
loop_
_entity.id
_entity.type
_entity.pdbx_description
1 polymer ?
#
loop_
_entity_poly.entity_id
_entity_poly.type
_entity_poly.pdbx_seq_one_letter_code
_entity_poly.pdbx_strand_id
1 'polypeptide(L)'
;AGVRVCLNQKAEGLAVEEGVCKGVRCGGRIQTADRVIVATGGLSYPTTGSTGDGLKWAADSGHRLTELSPALVPFEVKETETVKELQGLSLKNIEAAVYDGKKELYREFGEMLFTHFGVSGPVLLSASSFCAKAIRKRPLRLVIDLKPALSWEQLDERILRDFSDSRNKQFKNALNHLYPSKLIPVIIDRSSVDPDKKVNEITREERRGLTEATKALEFTLTGLRGYKEAVSYTHLRAHETEL
;
A
#
# COMPACT_ATOMS: atom_id res chain seq x y z
N ALA A 1 0.46 -38.11 19.46
CA ALA A 1 -0.71 -37.38 19.20
C ALA A 1 -1.57 -37.90 18.04
N GLY A 2 -1.72 -39.11 17.62
CA GLY A 2 -2.79 -39.70 16.81
C GLY A 2 -3.25 -39.05 15.50
N VAL A 3 -2.57 -38.03 14.99
CA VAL A 3 -2.94 -37.36 13.74
C VAL A 3 -2.37 -38.16 12.56
N ARG A 4 -3.25 -38.52 11.61
CA ARG A 4 -2.84 -39.15 10.35
C ARG A 4 -2.70 -38.10 9.26
N VAL A 5 -1.52 -37.96 8.66
CA VAL A 5 -1.25 -37.08 7.52
C VAL A 5 -1.31 -37.92 6.25
N CYS A 6 -2.15 -37.50 5.29
CA CYS A 6 -2.28 -38.11 3.97
C CYS A 6 -1.70 -37.16 2.92
N LEU A 7 -0.52 -37.45 2.40
CA LEU A 7 0.13 -36.69 1.34
C LEU A 7 -0.37 -37.15 -0.04
N ASN A 8 -0.25 -36.26 -1.04
CA ASN A 8 -0.63 -36.48 -2.44
C ASN A 8 -2.11 -36.88 -2.63
N GLN A 9 -2.97 -36.49 -1.71
CA GLN A 9 -4.41 -36.65 -1.81
C GLN A 9 -5.07 -35.28 -1.96
N LYS A 10 -5.43 -34.92 -3.18
CA LYS A 10 -6.15 -33.68 -3.46
C LYS A 10 -7.58 -33.80 -2.95
N ALA A 11 -7.99 -32.89 -2.07
CA ALA A 11 -9.38 -32.72 -1.72
C ALA A 11 -10.12 -32.02 -2.88
N GLU A 12 -11.25 -32.54 -3.30
CA GLU A 12 -12.04 -32.10 -4.45
C GLU A 12 -13.27 -31.30 -4.03
N GLY A 13 -13.70 -31.44 -2.77
CA GLY A 13 -14.86 -30.76 -2.23
C GLY A 13 -15.38 -31.37 -0.94
N LEU A 14 -16.42 -30.76 -0.39
CA LEU A 14 -17.16 -31.33 0.74
C LEU A 14 -18.24 -32.29 0.22
N ALA A 15 -18.45 -33.37 0.94
CA ALA A 15 -19.61 -34.26 0.75
C ALA A 15 -20.74 -33.76 1.66
N VAL A 16 -21.72 -33.08 1.08
CA VAL A 16 -22.88 -32.56 1.81
C VAL A 16 -24.12 -33.28 1.33
N GLU A 17 -24.87 -33.84 2.28
CA GLU A 17 -26.15 -34.54 2.06
C GLU A 17 -27.19 -33.98 3.03
N GLU A 18 -28.34 -33.55 2.50
CA GLU A 18 -29.44 -32.96 3.27
C GLU A 18 -29.00 -31.83 4.20
N GLY A 19 -28.03 -30.99 3.74
CA GLY A 19 -27.47 -29.86 4.50
C GLY A 19 -26.46 -30.27 5.59
N VAL A 20 -26.08 -31.54 5.68
CA VAL A 20 -25.11 -32.04 6.66
C VAL A 20 -23.83 -32.45 5.95
N CYS A 21 -22.69 -31.93 6.43
CA CYS A 21 -21.37 -32.35 5.94
C CYS A 21 -21.07 -33.78 6.45
N LYS A 22 -20.88 -34.70 5.52
CA LYS A 22 -20.56 -36.10 5.79
C LYS A 22 -19.08 -36.45 5.67
N GLY A 23 -18.27 -35.54 5.13
CA GLY A 23 -16.86 -35.76 4.91
C GLY A 23 -16.28 -34.97 3.76
N VAL A 24 -15.16 -35.43 3.21
CA VAL A 24 -14.40 -34.79 2.13
C VAL A 24 -14.29 -35.74 0.92
N ARG A 25 -14.45 -35.23 -0.29
CA ARG A 25 -14.21 -35.95 -1.55
C ARG A 25 -12.74 -35.90 -1.90
N CYS A 26 -12.15 -37.09 -2.09
CA CYS A 26 -10.75 -37.23 -2.49
C CYS A 26 -10.62 -38.39 -3.47
N GLY A 27 -10.13 -38.16 -4.70
CA GLY A 27 -9.91 -39.21 -5.71
C GLY A 27 -11.17 -40.02 -6.02
N GLY A 28 -12.32 -39.35 -6.17
CA GLY A 28 -13.59 -39.95 -6.46
C GLY A 28 -14.24 -40.76 -5.29
N ARG A 29 -13.64 -40.73 -4.10
CA ARG A 29 -14.16 -41.38 -2.89
C ARG A 29 -14.50 -40.36 -1.81
N ILE A 30 -15.45 -40.70 -0.94
CA ILE A 30 -15.78 -39.87 0.24
C ILE A 30 -15.01 -40.44 1.44
N GLN A 31 -14.19 -39.60 2.05
CA GLN A 31 -13.63 -39.87 3.36
C GLN A 31 -14.60 -39.29 4.39
N THR A 32 -15.29 -40.16 5.08
CA THR A 32 -16.30 -39.79 6.06
C THR A 32 -15.67 -39.20 7.32
N ALA A 33 -16.31 -38.19 7.89
CA ALA A 33 -15.90 -37.53 9.13
C ALA A 33 -17.12 -36.92 9.81
N ASP A 34 -17.13 -36.93 11.14
CA ASP A 34 -18.16 -36.26 11.94
C ASP A 34 -18.06 -34.73 11.82
N ARG A 35 -16.84 -34.22 11.61
CA ARG A 35 -16.57 -32.81 11.43
C ARG A 35 -15.42 -32.60 10.46
N VAL A 36 -15.50 -31.52 9.67
CA VAL A 36 -14.48 -31.13 8.69
C VAL A 36 -14.04 -29.72 8.97
N ILE A 37 -12.72 -29.51 9.07
CA ILE A 37 -12.11 -28.19 9.13
C ILE A 37 -11.52 -27.87 7.75
N VAL A 38 -12.01 -26.81 7.12
CA VAL A 38 -11.51 -26.32 5.83
C VAL A 38 -10.39 -25.32 6.10
N ALA A 39 -9.15 -25.71 5.83
CA ALA A 39 -7.95 -24.91 6.06
C ALA A 39 -7.09 -24.82 4.78
N THR A 40 -7.74 -24.54 3.63
CA THR A 40 -7.14 -24.59 2.28
C THR A 40 -6.43 -23.32 1.88
N GLY A 41 -6.35 -22.31 2.74
CA GLY A 41 -5.87 -20.99 2.40
C GLY A 41 -6.90 -20.17 1.61
N GLY A 42 -6.50 -18.98 1.18
CA GLY A 42 -7.31 -18.03 0.42
C GLY A 42 -6.91 -17.95 -1.05
N LEU A 43 -6.79 -16.68 -1.58
CA LEU A 43 -6.42 -16.38 -2.97
C LEU A 43 -5.02 -15.79 -3.10
N SER A 44 -4.36 -15.46 -2.00
CA SER A 44 -3.03 -14.86 -2.03
C SER A 44 -1.95 -15.90 -2.31
N TYR A 45 -0.98 -15.56 -3.16
CA TYR A 45 0.08 -16.47 -3.60
C TYR A 45 -0.45 -17.81 -4.14
N PRO A 46 -1.22 -17.82 -5.21
CA PRO A 46 -1.84 -19.04 -5.75
C PRO A 46 -0.83 -20.10 -6.15
N THR A 47 0.43 -19.74 -6.40
CA THR A 47 1.56 -20.64 -6.67
C THR A 47 1.93 -21.52 -5.46
N THR A 48 1.51 -21.15 -4.25
CA THR A 48 1.71 -21.94 -3.02
C THR A 48 0.56 -22.90 -2.72
N GLY A 49 -0.46 -22.95 -3.59
CA GLY A 49 -1.63 -23.81 -3.45
C GLY A 49 -2.88 -23.10 -2.91
N SER A 50 -2.81 -21.80 -2.63
CA SER A 50 -3.95 -20.99 -2.16
C SER A 50 -4.82 -20.57 -3.36
N THR A 51 -5.61 -21.51 -3.88
CA THR A 51 -6.40 -21.33 -5.13
C THR A 51 -7.86 -20.94 -4.86
N GLY A 52 -8.24 -20.75 -3.60
CA GLY A 52 -9.60 -20.37 -3.21
C GLY A 52 -10.58 -21.54 -3.12
N ASP A 53 -10.10 -22.77 -3.12
CA ASP A 53 -10.95 -23.98 -3.10
C ASP A 53 -11.93 -23.97 -1.92
N GLY A 54 -11.49 -23.57 -0.73
CA GLY A 54 -12.36 -23.49 0.44
C GLY A 54 -13.49 -22.47 0.30
N LEU A 55 -13.24 -21.35 -0.39
CA LEU A 55 -14.27 -20.36 -0.69
C LEU A 55 -15.31 -20.93 -1.64
N LYS A 56 -14.87 -21.66 -2.68
CA LYS A 56 -15.76 -22.36 -3.61
C LYS A 56 -16.61 -23.39 -2.87
N TRP A 57 -16.00 -24.21 -2.01
CA TRP A 57 -16.73 -25.22 -1.24
C TRP A 57 -17.73 -24.60 -0.27
N ALA A 58 -17.43 -23.44 0.31
CA ALA A 58 -18.38 -22.69 1.11
C ALA A 58 -19.59 -22.25 0.30
N ALA A 59 -19.36 -21.69 -0.91
CA ALA A 59 -20.44 -21.29 -1.82
C ALA A 59 -21.28 -22.48 -2.25
N ASP A 60 -20.66 -23.60 -2.64
CA ASP A 60 -21.32 -24.85 -3.05
C ASP A 60 -22.17 -25.45 -1.89
N SER A 61 -21.79 -25.15 -0.65
CA SER A 61 -22.53 -25.53 0.57
C SER A 61 -23.61 -24.53 1.00
N GLY A 62 -23.91 -23.51 0.17
CA GLY A 62 -24.96 -22.54 0.41
C GLY A 62 -24.55 -21.28 1.20
N HIS A 63 -23.27 -21.11 1.51
CA HIS A 63 -22.79 -19.88 2.17
C HIS A 63 -22.70 -18.72 1.19
N ARG A 64 -23.09 -17.53 1.64
CA ARG A 64 -22.92 -16.31 0.88
C ARG A 64 -21.47 -15.81 1.00
N LEU A 65 -20.79 -15.70 -0.12
CA LEU A 65 -19.48 -15.06 -0.18
C LEU A 65 -19.63 -13.56 -0.32
N THR A 66 -18.85 -12.80 0.45
CA THR A 66 -18.68 -11.38 0.23
C THR A 66 -17.69 -11.15 -0.91
N GLU A 67 -17.76 -9.99 -1.54
CA GLU A 67 -16.80 -9.63 -2.59
C GLU A 67 -15.38 -9.57 -2.03
N LEU A 68 -14.48 -10.34 -2.65
CA LEU A 68 -13.09 -10.43 -2.26
C LEU A 68 -12.25 -9.32 -2.90
N SER A 69 -11.35 -8.76 -2.13
CA SER A 69 -10.37 -7.76 -2.58
C SER A 69 -8.98 -8.15 -2.11
N PRO A 70 -7.94 -7.92 -2.91
CA PRO A 70 -6.60 -8.00 -2.40
C PRO A 70 -6.41 -6.97 -1.29
N ALA A 71 -5.69 -7.33 -0.24
CA ALA A 71 -5.32 -6.48 0.88
C ALA A 71 -3.83 -6.62 1.15
N LEU A 72 -3.23 -5.62 1.79
CA LEU A 72 -1.78 -5.53 2.00
C LEU A 72 -1.02 -5.64 0.67
N VAL A 73 -1.47 -4.89 -0.32
CA VAL A 73 -0.91 -4.82 -1.67
C VAL A 73 -0.49 -3.41 -2.03
N PRO A 74 0.51 -3.24 -2.92
CA PRO A 74 0.88 -1.94 -3.44
C PRO A 74 -0.25 -1.26 -4.21
N PHE A 75 -0.14 0.07 -4.33
CA PHE A 75 -1.01 0.88 -5.20
C PHE A 75 -0.34 1.19 -6.52
N GLU A 76 -1.14 1.22 -7.57
CA GLU A 76 -0.80 1.83 -8.85
C GLU A 76 -1.11 3.32 -8.80
N VAL A 77 -0.31 4.14 -9.48
CA VAL A 77 -0.51 5.59 -9.56
C VAL A 77 -0.63 6.06 -11.01
N LYS A 78 -1.28 7.22 -11.17
CA LYS A 78 -1.44 7.86 -12.49
C LYS A 78 -0.12 8.45 -13.01
N GLU A 79 0.69 9.00 -12.14
CA GLU A 79 1.95 9.70 -12.41
C GLU A 79 3.10 8.70 -12.66
N THR A 80 2.93 7.83 -13.67
CA THR A 80 3.81 6.67 -13.91
C THR A 80 5.25 7.06 -14.20
N GLU A 81 5.50 8.15 -14.93
CA GLU A 81 6.87 8.59 -15.23
C GLU A 81 7.58 9.07 -13.97
N THR A 82 6.91 9.89 -13.16
CA THR A 82 7.45 10.38 -11.89
C THR A 82 7.81 9.22 -10.95
N VAL A 83 6.96 8.21 -10.80
CA VAL A 83 7.28 7.09 -9.89
C VAL A 83 8.36 6.17 -10.45
N LYS A 84 8.53 6.07 -11.77
CA LYS A 84 9.67 5.37 -12.37
C LYS A 84 10.99 6.05 -12.04
N GLU A 85 11.07 7.38 -12.11
CA GLU A 85 12.24 8.14 -11.71
C GLU A 85 12.55 7.96 -10.21
N LEU A 86 11.52 7.87 -9.38
CA LEU A 86 11.63 7.64 -7.95
C LEU A 86 11.81 6.16 -7.58
N GLN A 87 11.77 5.23 -8.53
CA GLN A 87 11.84 3.78 -8.26
C GLN A 87 13.00 3.42 -7.33
N GLY A 88 12.69 2.65 -6.28
CA GLY A 88 13.64 2.21 -5.27
C GLY A 88 13.92 3.25 -4.17
N LEU A 89 13.35 4.45 -4.26
CA LEU A 89 13.43 5.44 -3.19
C LEU A 89 12.50 5.02 -2.05
N SER A 90 13.07 4.77 -0.88
CA SER A 90 12.33 4.60 0.37
C SER A 90 12.31 5.93 1.13
N LEU A 91 11.13 6.37 1.53
CA LEU A 91 10.93 7.53 2.40
C LEU A 91 10.61 7.04 3.80
N LYS A 92 11.40 7.51 4.77
CA LYS A 92 11.24 7.20 6.19
C LYS A 92 10.72 8.42 6.93
N ASN A 93 9.99 8.16 8.03
CA ASN A 93 9.46 9.21 8.90
C ASN A 93 8.59 10.22 8.14
N ILE A 94 7.75 9.71 7.22
CA ILE A 94 6.72 10.50 6.53
C ILE A 94 5.35 10.24 7.16
N GLU A 95 4.41 11.12 6.92
CA GLU A 95 3.00 10.83 7.12
C GLU A 95 2.33 10.69 5.75
N ALA A 96 1.59 9.61 5.54
CA ALA A 96 0.82 9.40 4.33
C ALA A 96 -0.68 9.34 4.66
N ALA A 97 -1.49 10.10 3.92
CA ALA A 97 -2.93 10.12 4.04
C ALA A 97 -3.60 9.84 2.69
N VAL A 98 -4.64 9.01 2.69
CA VAL A 98 -5.42 8.66 1.50
C VAL A 98 -6.83 9.22 1.61
N TYR A 99 -7.27 9.92 0.55
CA TYR A 99 -8.55 10.59 0.50
C TYR A 99 -9.44 10.09 -0.64
N ASP A 100 -10.73 9.96 -0.36
CA ASP A 100 -11.81 9.80 -1.33
C ASP A 100 -12.58 11.13 -1.44
N GLY A 101 -12.21 11.98 -2.39
CA GLY A 101 -12.64 13.36 -2.45
C GLY A 101 -12.18 14.14 -1.21
N LYS A 102 -13.12 14.58 -0.37
CA LYS A 102 -12.83 15.29 0.89
C LYS A 102 -12.71 14.36 2.09
N LYS A 103 -13.13 13.09 1.96
CA LYS A 103 -13.14 12.13 3.06
C LYS A 103 -11.78 11.48 3.19
N GLU A 104 -11.17 11.60 4.36
CA GLU A 104 -10.00 10.84 4.73
C GLU A 104 -10.38 9.37 4.99
N LEU A 105 -9.72 8.44 4.31
CA LEU A 105 -9.92 7.01 4.47
C LEU A 105 -8.88 6.38 5.37
N TYR A 106 -7.67 6.93 5.34
CA TYR A 106 -6.54 6.39 6.06
C TYR A 106 -5.47 7.46 6.27
N ARG A 107 -4.77 7.41 7.40
CA ARG A 107 -3.61 8.24 7.73
C ARG A 107 -2.70 7.48 8.68
N GLU A 108 -1.41 7.46 8.38
CA GLU A 108 -0.41 6.84 9.24
C GLU A 108 0.97 7.46 9.04
N PHE A 109 1.74 7.49 10.13
CA PHE A 109 3.16 7.84 10.14
C PHE A 109 4.00 6.59 9.95
N GLY A 110 5.04 6.64 9.10
CA GLY A 110 5.92 5.49 8.90
C GLY A 110 6.79 5.58 7.66
N GLU A 111 6.91 4.46 6.95
CA GLU A 111 7.76 4.31 5.78
C GLU A 111 6.96 3.95 4.54
N MET A 112 7.38 4.47 3.39
CA MET A 112 6.87 4.09 2.08
C MET A 112 7.99 3.85 1.08
N LEU A 113 7.68 3.18 0.00
CA LEU A 113 8.61 2.84 -1.08
C LEU A 113 7.98 3.19 -2.44
N PHE A 114 8.73 3.86 -3.30
CA PHE A 114 8.37 4.02 -4.70
C PHE A 114 8.81 2.82 -5.52
N THR A 115 7.89 2.31 -6.35
CA THR A 115 8.12 1.20 -7.30
C THR A 115 8.01 1.71 -8.73
N HIS A 116 8.30 0.89 -9.73
CA HIS A 116 8.16 1.27 -11.13
C HIS A 116 6.72 1.48 -11.59
N PHE A 117 5.74 1.04 -10.82
CA PHE A 117 4.31 1.15 -11.15
C PHE A 117 3.53 2.05 -10.18
N GLY A 118 4.12 2.41 -9.05
CA GLY A 118 3.40 3.17 -8.05
C GLY A 118 4.08 3.20 -6.69
N VAL A 119 3.31 2.96 -5.63
CA VAL A 119 3.76 3.11 -4.25
C VAL A 119 3.44 1.87 -3.41
N SER A 120 4.35 1.57 -2.48
CA SER A 120 4.33 0.42 -1.58
C SER A 120 4.93 0.81 -0.22
N GLY A 121 5.30 -0.18 0.57
CA GLY A 121 5.87 -0.01 1.91
C GLY A 121 4.82 -0.14 3.00
N PRO A 122 5.23 -0.25 4.28
CA PRO A 122 4.34 -0.63 5.39
C PRO A 122 3.06 0.21 5.47
N VAL A 123 3.19 1.54 5.43
CA VAL A 123 2.04 2.47 5.52
C VAL A 123 1.07 2.28 4.35
N LEU A 124 1.57 2.14 3.12
CA LEU A 124 0.73 2.00 1.93
C LEU A 124 0.10 0.60 1.84
N LEU A 125 0.81 -0.43 2.25
CA LEU A 125 0.24 -1.78 2.33
C LEU A 125 -0.93 -1.81 3.32
N SER A 126 -0.77 -1.23 4.51
CA SER A 126 -1.87 -1.09 5.48
C SER A 126 -3.04 -0.30 4.89
N ALA A 127 -2.77 0.86 4.27
CA ALA A 127 -3.77 1.71 3.62
C ALA A 127 -4.63 0.94 2.60
N SER A 128 -4.03 -0.02 1.86
CA SER A 128 -4.74 -0.76 0.81
C SER A 128 -5.98 -1.50 1.33
N SER A 129 -5.92 -2.00 2.58
CA SER A 129 -7.04 -2.70 3.22
C SER A 129 -8.24 -1.78 3.46
N PHE A 130 -7.99 -0.51 3.80
CA PHE A 130 -9.02 0.49 4.04
C PHE A 130 -9.58 1.09 2.74
N CYS A 131 -8.74 1.14 1.70
CA CYS A 131 -9.05 1.79 0.44
C CYS A 131 -9.69 0.87 -0.61
N ALA A 132 -9.67 -0.46 -0.41
CA ALA A 132 -10.05 -1.46 -1.41
C ALA A 132 -11.44 -1.26 -2.03
N LYS A 133 -12.44 -0.85 -1.24
CA LYS A 133 -13.80 -0.60 -1.75
C LYS A 133 -13.93 0.73 -2.50
N ALA A 134 -13.20 1.76 -2.06
CA ALA A 134 -13.28 3.10 -2.63
C ALA A 134 -12.55 3.20 -3.97
N ILE A 135 -11.34 2.64 -4.06
CA ILE A 135 -10.50 2.73 -5.25
C ILE A 135 -11.09 2.02 -6.47
N ARG A 136 -11.96 1.02 -6.27
CA ARG A 136 -12.70 0.37 -7.36
C ARG A 136 -13.72 1.29 -8.03
N LYS A 137 -14.20 2.30 -7.31
CA LYS A 137 -15.22 3.22 -7.80
C LYS A 137 -14.61 4.42 -8.52
N ARG A 138 -13.50 4.90 -8.03
CA ARG A 138 -12.79 6.06 -8.58
C ARG A 138 -11.36 6.13 -8.04
N PRO A 139 -10.46 6.86 -8.73
CA PRO A 139 -9.13 7.15 -8.22
C PRO A 139 -9.19 7.87 -6.87
N LEU A 140 -8.20 7.60 -6.02
CA LEU A 140 -8.04 8.21 -4.71
C LEU A 140 -6.84 9.16 -4.71
N ARG A 141 -6.84 10.13 -3.81
CA ARG A 141 -5.74 11.06 -3.63
C ARG A 141 -4.85 10.61 -2.48
N LEU A 142 -3.57 10.41 -2.76
CA LEU A 142 -2.52 10.19 -1.76
C LEU A 142 -1.85 11.54 -1.49
N VAL A 143 -1.72 11.91 -0.23
CA VAL A 143 -0.99 13.08 0.24
C VAL A 143 0.12 12.62 1.15
N ILE A 144 1.36 13.03 0.87
CA ILE A 144 2.55 12.67 1.63
C ILE A 144 3.12 13.92 2.28
N ASP A 145 3.18 13.94 3.61
CA ASP A 145 3.95 14.92 4.36
C ASP A 145 5.37 14.38 4.57
N LEU A 146 6.35 15.01 3.95
CA LEU A 146 7.76 14.60 4.03
C LEU A 146 8.44 15.01 5.34
N LYS A 147 7.85 15.92 6.10
CA LYS A 147 8.38 16.46 7.37
C LYS A 147 7.27 16.62 8.41
N PRO A 148 6.60 15.53 8.83
CA PRO A 148 5.42 15.63 9.71
C PRO A 148 5.75 16.18 11.10
N ALA A 149 7.00 16.07 11.54
CA ALA A 149 7.44 16.62 12.83
C ALA A 149 7.53 18.16 12.86
N LEU A 150 7.46 18.84 11.70
CA LEU A 150 7.53 20.30 11.59
C LEU A 150 6.17 20.86 11.21
N SER A 151 5.74 21.95 11.88
CA SER A 151 4.61 22.74 11.41
C SER A 151 4.97 23.46 10.09
N TRP A 152 3.98 24.08 9.44
CA TRP A 152 4.20 24.87 8.23
C TRP A 152 5.18 26.03 8.48
N GLU A 153 5.02 26.69 9.60
CA GLU A 153 5.86 27.83 10.03
C GLU A 153 7.28 27.36 10.36
N GLN A 154 7.42 26.28 11.12
CA GLN A 154 8.71 25.70 11.47
C GLN A 154 9.49 25.21 10.25
N LEU A 155 8.78 24.65 9.24
CA LEU A 155 9.41 24.25 7.99
C LEU A 155 9.86 25.45 7.17
N ASP A 156 9.06 26.51 7.07
CA ASP A 156 9.44 27.75 6.39
C ASP A 156 10.68 28.41 7.05
N GLU A 157 10.71 28.48 8.38
CA GLU A 157 11.88 28.95 9.12
C GLU A 157 13.12 28.08 8.90
N ARG A 158 12.94 26.77 8.81
CA ARG A 158 14.01 25.83 8.48
C ARG A 158 14.57 26.07 7.08
N ILE A 159 13.70 26.23 6.10
CA ILE A 159 14.07 26.53 4.71
C ILE A 159 14.83 27.86 4.64
N LEU A 160 14.37 28.90 5.33
CA LEU A 160 15.06 30.20 5.40
C LEU A 160 16.48 30.08 5.95
N ARG A 161 16.68 29.27 7.01
CA ARG A 161 17.99 29.00 7.59
C ARG A 161 18.91 28.31 6.59
N ASP A 162 18.45 27.20 6.00
CA ASP A 162 19.23 26.43 5.02
C ASP A 162 19.59 27.28 3.78
N PHE A 163 18.71 28.19 3.39
CA PHE A 163 18.93 29.15 2.30
C PHE A 163 19.94 30.25 2.68
N SER A 164 19.93 30.70 3.94
CA SER A 164 20.89 31.70 4.40
C SER A 164 22.34 31.20 4.34
N ASP A 165 22.53 29.90 4.58
CA ASP A 165 23.83 29.21 4.50
C ASP A 165 24.27 28.93 3.05
N SER A 166 23.35 29.04 2.11
CA SER A 166 23.55 28.67 0.70
C SER A 166 23.23 29.80 -0.29
N ARG A 167 23.30 31.06 0.11
CA ARG A 167 22.81 32.27 -0.62
C ARG A 167 23.18 32.34 -2.11
N ASN A 168 24.40 31.95 -2.46
CA ASN A 168 24.90 32.04 -3.83
C ASN A 168 24.72 30.75 -4.66
N LYS A 169 24.18 29.70 -4.07
CA LYS A 169 23.90 28.44 -4.78
C LYS A 169 22.62 28.57 -5.62
N GLN A 170 22.57 27.83 -6.71
CA GLN A 170 21.32 27.61 -7.43
C GLN A 170 20.36 26.77 -6.57
N PHE A 171 19.05 27.02 -6.72
CA PHE A 171 17.99 26.36 -5.94
C PHE A 171 18.12 24.84 -5.95
N LYS A 172 18.28 24.21 -7.13
CA LYS A 172 18.46 22.77 -7.27
C LYS A 172 19.59 22.18 -6.41
N ASN A 173 20.65 22.96 -6.17
CA ASN A 173 21.82 22.53 -5.41
C ASN A 173 21.70 22.79 -3.90
N ALA A 174 20.76 23.64 -3.50
CA ALA A 174 20.52 23.97 -2.09
C ALA A 174 19.61 22.97 -1.37
N LEU A 175 18.89 22.12 -2.11
CA LEU A 175 17.90 21.18 -1.57
C LEU A 175 18.48 19.86 -1.05
N ASN A 176 19.77 19.59 -1.25
CA ASN A 176 20.42 18.32 -0.88
C ASN A 176 20.39 18.01 0.63
N HIS A 177 20.26 19.02 1.49
CA HIS A 177 20.14 18.86 2.95
C HIS A 177 18.71 18.55 3.40
N LEU A 178 17.72 18.82 2.55
CA LEU A 178 16.29 18.65 2.85
C LEU A 178 15.74 17.34 2.31
N TYR A 179 16.21 16.91 1.12
CA TYR A 179 15.63 15.79 0.40
C TYR A 179 16.69 14.82 -0.15
N PRO A 180 16.32 13.54 -0.32
CA PRO A 180 17.10 12.60 -1.12
C PRO A 180 17.25 13.10 -2.56
N SER A 181 18.41 12.90 -3.16
CA SER A 181 18.72 13.44 -4.50
C SER A 181 17.72 13.08 -5.59
N LYS A 182 17.16 11.85 -5.56
CA LYS A 182 16.10 11.42 -6.48
C LYS A 182 14.79 12.21 -6.35
N LEU A 183 14.50 12.74 -5.16
CA LEU A 183 13.24 13.47 -4.90
C LEU A 183 13.34 14.93 -5.31
N ILE A 184 14.55 15.50 -5.36
CA ILE A 184 14.77 16.93 -5.65
C ILE A 184 14.11 17.39 -6.95
N PRO A 185 14.27 16.70 -8.09
CA PRO A 185 13.60 17.14 -9.34
C PRO A 185 12.09 17.21 -9.21
N VAL A 186 11.48 16.26 -8.51
CA VAL A 186 10.02 16.22 -8.29
C VAL A 186 9.57 17.38 -7.40
N ILE A 187 10.31 17.69 -6.35
CA ILE A 187 10.01 18.82 -5.47
C ILE A 187 10.15 20.14 -6.20
N ILE A 188 11.17 20.29 -7.05
CA ILE A 188 11.35 21.49 -7.88
C ILE A 188 10.14 21.67 -8.81
N ASP A 189 9.75 20.66 -9.54
CA ASP A 189 8.58 20.68 -10.42
C ASP A 189 7.31 21.08 -9.66
N ARG A 190 7.07 20.48 -8.49
CA ARG A 190 5.90 20.74 -7.67
C ARG A 190 5.92 22.12 -6.99
N SER A 191 7.09 22.68 -6.70
CA SER A 191 7.23 24.01 -6.08
C SER A 191 7.08 25.14 -7.08
N SER A 192 7.17 24.84 -8.40
CA SER A 192 7.17 25.84 -9.49
C SER A 192 8.28 26.90 -9.38
N VAL A 193 9.37 26.59 -8.70
CA VAL A 193 10.55 27.43 -8.58
C VAL A 193 11.55 27.11 -9.68
N ASP A 194 12.10 28.11 -10.35
CA ASP A 194 13.15 27.92 -11.34
C ASP A 194 14.38 27.24 -10.70
N PRO A 195 14.80 26.05 -11.18
CA PRO A 195 15.92 25.29 -10.64
C PRO A 195 17.26 26.03 -10.67
N ASP A 196 17.44 26.93 -11.62
CA ASP A 196 18.68 27.70 -11.82
C ASP A 196 18.70 29.06 -11.10
N LYS A 197 17.58 29.46 -10.54
CA LYS A 197 17.45 30.66 -9.73
C LYS A 197 18.35 30.61 -8.50
N LYS A 198 19.01 31.70 -8.17
CA LYS A 198 19.82 31.79 -6.95
C LYS A 198 18.92 31.81 -5.72
N VAL A 199 19.35 31.13 -4.65
CA VAL A 199 18.58 30.99 -3.42
C VAL A 199 18.22 32.33 -2.77
N ASN A 200 19.10 33.36 -2.89
CA ASN A 200 18.84 34.70 -2.37
C ASN A 200 17.79 35.49 -3.18
N GLU A 201 17.41 35.01 -4.35
CA GLU A 201 16.38 35.62 -5.21
C GLU A 201 15.01 34.97 -5.05
N ILE A 202 14.92 33.89 -4.25
CA ILE A 202 13.67 33.13 -4.02
C ILE A 202 12.72 34.01 -3.19
N THR A 203 11.54 34.24 -3.75
CA THR A 203 10.48 35.04 -3.12
C THR A 203 9.80 34.30 -1.99
N ARG A 204 9.03 35.00 -1.18
CA ARG A 204 8.19 34.39 -0.14
C ARG A 204 7.14 33.44 -0.71
N GLU A 205 6.58 33.75 -1.87
CA GLU A 205 5.57 32.92 -2.55
C GLU A 205 6.18 31.63 -3.06
N GLU A 206 7.35 31.69 -3.71
CA GLU A 206 8.08 30.50 -4.17
C GLU A 206 8.49 29.59 -2.99
N ARG A 207 8.92 30.17 -1.87
CA ARG A 207 9.24 29.43 -0.66
C ARG A 207 7.99 28.77 -0.07
N ARG A 208 6.82 29.44 -0.12
CA ARG A 208 5.55 28.85 0.26
C ARG A 208 5.20 27.64 -0.63
N GLY A 209 5.41 27.75 -1.94
CA GLY A 209 5.24 26.63 -2.88
C GLY A 209 6.13 25.44 -2.53
N LEU A 210 7.39 25.70 -2.15
CA LEU A 210 8.30 24.65 -1.66
C LEU A 210 7.80 24.00 -0.36
N THR A 211 7.32 24.80 0.58
CA THR A 211 6.73 24.30 1.83
C THR A 211 5.50 23.43 1.54
N GLU A 212 4.64 23.85 0.63
CA GLU A 212 3.46 23.10 0.19
C GLU A 212 3.84 21.78 -0.48
N ALA A 213 4.78 21.80 -1.42
CA ALA A 213 5.30 20.59 -2.07
C ALA A 213 5.92 19.59 -1.07
N THR A 214 6.43 20.09 0.06
CA THR A 214 6.99 19.26 1.13
C THR A 214 5.92 18.67 2.06
N LYS A 215 4.93 19.46 2.42
CA LYS A 215 3.87 19.10 3.37
C LYS A 215 2.71 18.37 2.71
N ALA A 216 2.55 18.50 1.41
CA ALA A 216 1.45 17.94 0.64
C ALA A 216 1.91 17.46 -0.75
N LEU A 217 2.87 16.54 -0.77
CA LEU A 217 3.28 15.89 -2.02
C LEU A 217 2.19 14.91 -2.45
N GLU A 218 1.51 15.22 -3.55
CA GLU A 218 0.32 14.49 -3.99
C GLU A 218 0.58 13.53 -5.15
N PHE A 219 -0.10 12.37 -5.08
CA PHE A 219 -0.20 11.38 -6.15
C PHE A 219 -1.64 10.88 -6.30
N THR A 220 -2.00 10.42 -7.49
CA THR A 220 -3.31 9.86 -7.80
C THR A 220 -3.23 8.33 -7.81
N LEU A 221 -3.83 7.69 -6.82
CA LEU A 221 -3.94 6.22 -6.74
C LEU A 221 -5.03 5.76 -7.70
N THR A 222 -4.71 4.86 -8.64
CA THR A 222 -5.62 4.40 -9.70
C THR A 222 -6.10 2.97 -9.50
N GLY A 223 -5.38 2.17 -8.74
CA GLY A 223 -5.71 0.76 -8.52
C GLY A 223 -4.88 0.11 -7.43
N LEU A 224 -5.25 -1.11 -7.10
CA LEU A 224 -4.50 -2.03 -6.24
C LEU A 224 -3.84 -3.10 -7.10
N ARG A 225 -2.65 -3.53 -6.70
CA ARG A 225 -2.02 -4.72 -7.30
C ARG A 225 -2.82 -5.97 -6.94
N GLY A 226 -2.71 -6.98 -7.82
CA GLY A 226 -3.52 -8.20 -7.70
C GLY A 226 -3.03 -9.18 -6.63
N TYR A 227 -3.78 -10.27 -6.46
CA TYR A 227 -3.50 -11.32 -5.48
C TYR A 227 -2.11 -11.98 -5.58
N LYS A 228 -1.44 -11.90 -6.73
CA LYS A 228 -0.06 -12.40 -6.90
C LYS A 228 0.97 -11.62 -6.08
N GLU A 229 0.68 -10.37 -5.76
CA GLU A 229 1.54 -9.46 -5.00
C GLU A 229 0.99 -9.21 -3.57
N ALA A 230 -0.12 -9.84 -3.23
CA ALA A 230 -0.72 -9.71 -1.90
C ALA A 230 0.18 -10.36 -0.84
N VAL A 231 0.76 -9.55 0.05
CA VAL A 231 1.59 -10.02 1.17
C VAL A 231 0.67 -10.41 2.33
N SER A 232 -0.12 -11.47 2.17
CA SER A 232 -1.15 -11.79 3.17
C SER A 232 -0.65 -12.55 4.39
N TYR A 233 0.59 -13.03 4.42
CA TYR A 233 1.06 -13.95 5.47
C TYR A 233 2.29 -13.51 6.26
N THR A 234 3.09 -12.60 5.78
CA THR A 234 4.32 -12.20 6.48
C THR A 234 4.08 -11.29 7.68
N HIS A 235 2.88 -10.73 7.82
CA HIS A 235 2.53 -9.79 8.89
C HIS A 235 1.40 -10.25 9.83
N LEU A 236 0.72 -11.38 9.53
CA LEU A 236 -0.21 -11.98 10.49
C LEU A 236 0.58 -12.67 11.58
N ARG A 237 0.59 -12.09 12.76
CA ARG A 237 1.15 -12.71 13.97
C ARG A 237 0.14 -13.72 14.50
N ALA A 238 0.62 -14.82 15.10
CA ALA A 238 -0.24 -15.88 15.60
C ALA A 238 -1.32 -15.39 16.61
N HIS A 239 -1.07 -14.30 17.32
CA HIS A 239 -2.02 -13.68 18.26
C HIS A 239 -3.08 -12.78 17.60
N GLU A 240 -2.96 -12.49 16.29
CA GLU A 240 -3.99 -11.75 15.54
C GLU A 240 -5.10 -12.66 15.02
N THR A 241 -4.95 -13.98 15.19
CA THR A 241 -5.94 -15.00 14.81
C THR A 241 -6.73 -15.54 16.00
N GLU A 242 -6.49 -15.03 17.21
CA GLU A 242 -7.28 -15.34 18.40
C GLU A 242 -8.46 -14.36 18.51
N LEU A 243 -9.48 -14.57 17.67
CA LEU A 243 -10.83 -14.04 17.86
C LEU A 243 -11.84 -15.18 17.74
#